data_9fe812fa4386f119380ee3547850cf24
#
_entry.id   9fe812fa4386f119380ee3547850cf24
#
_cell.length_a   1.000
_cell.length_b   1.000
_cell.length_c   1.000
_cell.angle_alpha   90.00
_cell.angle_beta   90.00
_cell.angle_gamma   90.00
#
_symmetry.space_group_name_H-M   'P 1'
#
loop_
_entity.id
_entity.type
_entity.pdbx_description
1 polymer ?
#
loop_
_entity_poly.entity_id
_entity_poly.type
_entity_poly.pdbx_seq_one_letter_code
_entity_poly.pdbx_strand_id
1 'polypeptide(L)'
;MKMTCILCNGMLDEYSKESNLDLSINHCKNCNLYISGNTKQEVIEKVSELYKGDYWNEHNSETSINSEYTDVDSQGKRRNWVSQFLYTKQYITGKTLLEIGVGAGQSILWFEEEGFDVSGIEPDGRNVSMINKVLKRGKVAETSVEGFSSDKVFDVIWMSHVLEHLIEPVRFLKKIRNNLKKNGIFFIEVPNCEYEPMLQSSIEKNPHLYHFTKKALTKMVEEIGYKIVSCGIFRPATKSEGMRHKILKNSFPYYPRIMTDVHSGRDLRIILKNS
;
A
#
# COMPACT_ATOMS: atom_id res chain seq x y z
N MET A 1 20.80 -13.04 15.82
CA MET A 1 21.70 -12.00 15.23
C MET A 1 20.90 -10.72 15.17
N LYS A 2 21.45 -9.58 15.67
CA LYS A 2 20.74 -8.29 15.58
C LYS A 2 20.42 -7.94 14.14
N MET A 3 19.25 -7.34 13.91
CA MET A 3 18.86 -6.86 12.58
C MET A 3 19.79 -5.72 12.13
N THR A 4 20.07 -5.69 10.83
CA THR A 4 20.68 -4.57 10.15
C THR A 4 19.68 -3.95 9.18
N CYS A 5 19.96 -2.76 8.70
CA CYS A 5 19.11 -2.10 7.72
C CYS A 5 19.00 -2.95 6.44
N ILE A 6 17.78 -3.26 6.01
CA ILE A 6 17.49 -4.06 4.83
C ILE A 6 17.94 -3.41 3.51
N LEU A 7 18.28 -2.11 3.54
CA LEU A 7 18.70 -1.35 2.37
C LEU A 7 20.23 -1.14 2.28
N CYS A 8 20.92 -0.97 3.40
CA CYS A 8 22.35 -0.65 3.37
C CYS A 8 23.20 -1.55 4.26
N ASN A 9 22.61 -2.55 4.89
CA ASN A 9 23.25 -3.43 5.88
C ASN A 9 23.93 -2.68 7.06
N GLY A 10 23.67 -1.37 7.20
CA GLY A 10 24.19 -0.56 8.29
C GLY A 10 23.55 -0.90 9.63
N MET A 11 24.21 -0.46 10.70
CA MET A 11 23.68 -0.59 12.04
C MET A 11 22.39 0.21 12.21
N LEU A 12 21.54 -0.26 13.11
CA LEU A 12 20.30 0.38 13.50
C LEU A 12 20.44 0.94 14.91
N ASP A 13 19.95 2.15 15.12
CA ASP A 13 19.84 2.78 16.43
C ASP A 13 18.41 2.58 16.97
N GLU A 14 18.29 2.29 18.26
CA GLU A 14 16.97 2.21 18.91
C GLU A 14 16.28 3.59 18.85
N TYR A 15 15.03 3.61 18.39
CA TYR A 15 14.21 4.82 18.31
C TYR A 15 13.10 4.83 19.35
N SER A 16 12.39 3.70 19.51
CA SER A 16 11.33 3.50 20.50
C SER A 16 11.38 2.08 21.02
N LYS A 17 10.91 1.86 22.24
CA LYS A 17 10.91 0.51 22.85
C LYS A 17 9.70 -0.33 22.46
N GLU A 18 8.60 0.31 22.08
CA GLU A 18 7.33 -0.37 21.87
C GLU A 18 6.62 0.12 20.59
N SER A 19 5.98 -0.81 19.92
CA SER A 19 5.07 -0.57 18.80
C SER A 19 3.73 -1.25 19.07
N ASN A 20 2.78 -1.12 18.14
CA ASN A 20 1.51 -1.87 18.16
C ASN A 20 1.70 -3.40 18.24
N LEU A 21 2.85 -3.91 17.83
CA LEU A 21 3.22 -5.33 17.87
C LEU A 21 4.07 -5.70 19.10
N ASP A 22 4.24 -4.83 20.08
CA ASP A 22 5.18 -4.99 21.21
C ASP A 22 6.62 -5.26 20.73
N LEU A 23 7.03 -4.60 19.65
CA LEU A 23 8.36 -4.67 19.06
C LEU A 23 9.09 -3.36 19.25
N SER A 24 10.39 -3.42 19.54
CA SER A 24 11.25 -2.23 19.49
C SER A 24 11.29 -1.64 18.08
N ILE A 25 11.30 -0.32 18.00
CA ILE A 25 11.48 0.39 16.72
C ILE A 25 12.94 0.82 16.61
N ASN A 26 13.54 0.49 15.50
CA ASN A 26 14.90 0.80 15.16
C ASN A 26 14.98 1.74 13.96
N HIS A 27 15.93 2.67 13.96
CA HIS A 27 16.11 3.65 12.90
C HIS A 27 17.46 3.51 12.21
N CYS A 28 17.43 3.43 10.90
CA CYS A 28 18.61 3.55 10.05
C CYS A 28 18.83 5.01 9.63
N LYS A 29 19.78 5.70 10.25
CA LYS A 29 20.11 7.10 9.92
C LYS A 29 20.57 7.28 8.46
N ASN A 30 21.25 6.28 7.89
CA ASN A 30 21.73 6.35 6.51
C ASN A 30 20.61 6.37 5.48
N CYS A 31 19.60 5.50 5.68
CA CYS A 31 18.48 5.33 4.75
C CYS A 31 17.23 6.09 5.18
N ASN A 32 17.20 6.60 6.42
CA ASN A 32 16.02 7.20 7.05
C ASN A 32 14.82 6.24 7.04
N LEU A 33 15.06 4.97 7.38
CA LEU A 33 14.05 3.90 7.46
C LEU A 33 13.89 3.49 8.91
N TYR A 34 12.64 3.41 9.38
CA TYR A 34 12.34 2.84 10.69
C TYR A 34 11.84 1.40 10.50
N ILE A 35 12.27 0.50 11.39
CA ILE A 35 12.06 -0.95 11.27
C ILE A 35 11.61 -1.49 12.63
N SER A 36 10.51 -2.25 12.67
CA SER A 36 10.03 -2.95 13.85
C SER A 36 10.82 -4.23 14.10
N GLY A 37 11.17 -4.49 15.36
CA GLY A 37 11.85 -5.69 15.83
C GLY A 37 13.37 -5.62 15.81
N ASN A 38 13.98 -6.49 16.65
CA ASN A 38 15.43 -6.61 16.78
C ASN A 38 15.99 -7.82 16.05
N THR A 39 15.15 -8.80 15.77
CA THR A 39 15.51 -10.01 15.01
C THR A 39 14.39 -10.41 14.04
N LYS A 40 14.75 -11.03 12.93
CA LYS A 40 13.76 -11.53 11.96
C LYS A 40 12.84 -12.58 12.60
N GLN A 41 13.37 -13.42 13.49
CA GLN A 41 12.60 -14.47 14.16
C GLN A 41 11.50 -13.86 15.05
N GLU A 42 11.84 -12.86 15.86
CA GLU A 42 10.89 -12.12 16.70
C GLU A 42 9.74 -11.53 15.87
N VAL A 43 10.07 -10.89 14.74
CA VAL A 43 9.07 -10.32 13.82
C VAL A 43 8.14 -11.40 13.24
N ILE A 44 8.70 -12.55 12.80
CA ILE A 44 7.91 -13.66 12.26
C ILE A 44 6.94 -14.20 13.32
N GLU A 45 7.40 -14.37 14.57
CA GLU A 45 6.57 -14.87 15.67
C GLU A 45 5.40 -13.91 15.94
N LYS A 46 5.68 -12.61 16.11
CA LYS A 46 4.65 -11.60 16.35
C LYS A 46 3.64 -11.47 15.22
N VAL A 47 4.09 -11.48 13.98
CA VAL A 47 3.19 -11.48 12.81
C VAL A 47 2.35 -12.76 12.74
N SER A 48 2.95 -13.91 13.07
CA SER A 48 2.21 -15.19 13.11
C SER A 48 1.15 -15.20 14.22
N GLU A 49 1.44 -14.65 15.38
CA GLU A 49 0.47 -14.48 16.48
C GLU A 49 -0.68 -13.56 16.07
N LEU A 50 -0.36 -12.42 15.46
CA LEU A 50 -1.35 -11.46 14.97
C LEU A 50 -2.35 -12.11 14.00
N TYR A 51 -1.85 -12.83 13.01
CA TYR A 51 -2.70 -13.45 11.98
C TYR A 51 -3.46 -14.69 12.44
N LYS A 52 -3.07 -15.31 13.56
CA LYS A 52 -3.84 -16.39 14.23
C LYS A 52 -4.95 -15.83 15.13
N GLY A 53 -4.84 -14.59 15.54
CA GLY A 53 -5.81 -13.91 16.40
C GLY A 53 -7.00 -13.30 15.66
N ASP A 54 -7.67 -12.36 16.33
CA ASP A 54 -8.87 -11.69 15.83
C ASP A 54 -8.62 -10.58 14.80
N TYR A 55 -7.37 -10.38 14.37
CA TYR A 55 -6.99 -9.33 13.41
C TYR A 55 -7.92 -9.28 12.19
N TRP A 56 -8.22 -10.44 11.61
CA TRP A 56 -9.11 -10.54 10.46
C TRP A 56 -10.58 -10.33 10.79
N ASN A 57 -10.99 -10.45 12.05
CA ASN A 57 -12.38 -10.20 12.45
C ASN A 57 -12.72 -8.72 12.47
N GLU A 58 -11.74 -7.87 12.80
CA GLU A 58 -11.88 -6.41 12.79
C GLU A 58 -11.87 -5.84 11.36
N HIS A 59 -11.34 -6.58 10.39
CA HIS A 59 -11.21 -6.18 8.98
C HIS A 59 -12.18 -6.95 8.06
N ASN A 60 -13.33 -7.36 8.56
CA ASN A 60 -14.29 -8.21 7.85
C ASN A 60 -14.94 -7.48 6.66
N SER A 61 -14.88 -8.11 5.49
CA SER A 61 -15.42 -7.60 4.23
C SER A 61 -16.95 -7.52 4.17
N GLU A 62 -17.67 -8.36 4.93
CA GLU A 62 -19.13 -8.40 4.83
C GLU A 62 -19.79 -7.08 5.28
N THR A 63 -19.26 -6.48 6.34
CA THR A 63 -19.67 -5.14 6.79
C THR A 63 -19.06 -4.05 5.90
N SER A 64 -17.82 -4.22 5.42
CA SER A 64 -17.10 -3.23 4.64
C SER A 64 -17.61 -3.13 3.20
N ILE A 65 -17.87 -4.25 2.50
CA ILE A 65 -18.41 -4.22 1.12
C ILE A 65 -19.79 -3.60 1.11
N ASN A 66 -20.68 -3.99 2.03
CA ASN A 66 -22.04 -3.46 2.08
C ASN A 66 -22.09 -2.00 2.56
N SER A 67 -21.33 -1.63 3.59
CA SER A 67 -21.34 -0.26 4.11
C SER A 67 -20.55 0.70 3.23
N GLU A 68 -19.44 0.28 2.65
CA GLU A 68 -18.55 1.14 1.91
C GLU A 68 -18.98 1.41 0.45
N TYR A 69 -19.84 0.57 -0.15
CA TYR A 69 -20.46 0.83 -1.45
C TYR A 69 -21.76 1.63 -1.35
N THR A 70 -22.46 1.56 -0.23
CA THR A 70 -23.78 2.18 -0.07
C THR A 70 -23.78 3.40 0.84
N ASP A 71 -22.80 3.57 1.72
CA ASP A 71 -22.80 4.59 2.77
C ASP A 71 -21.98 5.85 2.41
N VAL A 72 -22.38 6.99 3.00
CA VAL A 72 -21.72 8.31 2.78
C VAL A 72 -20.25 8.29 3.25
N ASP A 73 -19.91 7.50 4.26
CA ASP A 73 -18.55 7.30 4.75
C ASP A 73 -17.70 6.45 3.78
N SER A 74 -18.30 5.55 3.04
CA SER A 74 -17.66 4.82 1.95
C SER A 74 -17.15 5.73 0.85
N GLN A 75 -17.82 6.86 0.62
CA GLN A 75 -17.36 7.90 -0.31
C GLN A 75 -15.99 8.45 0.08
N GLY A 76 -15.60 8.45 1.36
CA GLY A 76 -14.27 8.85 1.82
C GLY A 76 -13.16 7.95 1.27
N LYS A 77 -13.32 6.64 1.36
CA LYS A 77 -12.37 5.65 0.84
C LYS A 77 -12.35 5.61 -0.69
N ARG A 78 -13.53 5.56 -1.32
CA ARG A 78 -13.67 5.67 -2.79
C ARG A 78 -12.96 6.91 -3.34
N ARG A 79 -12.97 8.01 -2.61
CA ARG A 79 -12.23 9.24 -2.93
C ARG A 79 -10.73 9.03 -2.94
N ASN A 80 -10.18 8.17 -2.06
CA ASN A 80 -8.75 7.89 -2.07
C ASN A 80 -8.34 7.12 -3.34
N TRP A 81 -9.05 6.07 -3.74
CA TRP A 81 -8.75 5.32 -4.96
C TRP A 81 -8.89 6.16 -6.22
N VAL A 82 -9.93 6.98 -6.31
CA VAL A 82 -10.08 7.94 -7.41
C VAL A 82 -8.88 8.89 -7.46
N SER A 83 -8.43 9.39 -6.32
CA SER A 83 -7.24 10.23 -6.24
C SER A 83 -5.96 9.50 -6.65
N GLN A 84 -5.79 8.25 -6.23
CA GLN A 84 -4.68 7.39 -6.63
C GLN A 84 -4.71 7.14 -8.15
N PHE A 85 -5.87 6.79 -8.69
CA PHE A 85 -6.07 6.58 -10.13
C PHE A 85 -5.80 7.84 -10.94
N LEU A 86 -6.29 9.01 -10.51
CA LEU A 86 -6.05 10.28 -11.21
C LEU A 86 -4.56 10.65 -11.24
N TYR A 87 -3.80 10.26 -10.20
CA TYR A 87 -2.35 10.44 -10.17
C TYR A 87 -1.62 9.51 -11.15
N THR A 88 -2.16 8.31 -11.35
CA THR A 88 -1.51 7.26 -12.16
C THR A 88 -1.97 7.22 -13.62
N LYS A 89 -3.21 7.63 -13.92
CA LYS A 89 -3.89 7.37 -15.20
C LYS A 89 -3.13 7.78 -16.45
N GLN A 90 -2.36 8.87 -16.40
CA GLN A 90 -1.56 9.35 -17.53
C GLN A 90 -0.42 8.41 -17.93
N TYR A 91 -0.04 7.50 -17.04
CA TYR A 91 1.03 6.52 -17.24
C TYR A 91 0.50 5.12 -17.58
N ILE A 92 -0.81 4.90 -17.47
CA ILE A 92 -1.46 3.61 -17.76
C ILE A 92 -1.67 3.48 -19.26
N THR A 93 -1.14 2.40 -19.85
CA THR A 93 -1.20 2.16 -21.29
C THR A 93 -2.06 0.95 -21.68
N GLY A 94 -2.54 0.17 -20.70
CA GLY A 94 -3.35 -1.02 -20.92
C GLY A 94 -4.35 -1.25 -19.79
N LYS A 95 -5.04 -2.37 -19.81
CA LYS A 95 -6.19 -2.63 -18.94
C LYS A 95 -6.08 -3.89 -18.09
N THR A 96 -4.98 -4.64 -18.12
CA THR A 96 -4.76 -5.76 -17.22
C THR A 96 -4.15 -5.27 -15.91
N LEU A 97 -4.80 -5.57 -14.78
CA LEU A 97 -4.41 -5.08 -13.46
C LEU A 97 -4.26 -6.23 -12.47
N LEU A 98 -3.18 -6.20 -11.70
CA LEU A 98 -2.97 -7.03 -10.52
C LEU A 98 -2.96 -6.17 -9.27
N GLU A 99 -3.88 -6.40 -8.34
CA GLU A 99 -3.89 -5.77 -7.03
C GLU A 99 -3.29 -6.70 -5.98
N ILE A 100 -2.33 -6.18 -5.23
CA ILE A 100 -1.63 -6.88 -4.15
C ILE A 100 -2.22 -6.41 -2.82
N GLY A 101 -2.77 -7.33 -2.02
CA GLY A 101 -3.45 -7.01 -0.78
C GLY A 101 -4.77 -6.29 -1.04
N VAL A 102 -5.74 -7.03 -1.58
CA VAL A 102 -7.04 -6.49 -2.00
C VAL A 102 -7.87 -6.01 -0.80
N GLY A 103 -7.63 -6.56 0.39
CA GLY A 103 -8.37 -6.24 1.60
C GLY A 103 -9.87 -6.50 1.42
N ALA A 104 -10.71 -5.53 1.77
CA ALA A 104 -12.17 -5.63 1.63
C ALA A 104 -12.68 -5.49 0.18
N GLY A 105 -11.81 -5.33 -0.82
CA GLY A 105 -12.15 -5.44 -2.24
C GLY A 105 -12.65 -4.18 -2.93
N GLN A 106 -12.71 -3.05 -2.23
CA GLN A 106 -13.38 -1.87 -2.80
C GLN A 106 -12.67 -1.31 -4.04
N SER A 107 -11.34 -1.29 -4.03
CA SER A 107 -10.53 -0.80 -5.16
C SER A 107 -10.62 -1.72 -6.37
N ILE A 108 -10.49 -3.04 -6.17
CA ILE A 108 -10.53 -4.01 -7.28
C ILE A 108 -11.91 -4.04 -7.95
N LEU A 109 -12.99 -3.96 -7.16
CA LEU A 109 -14.35 -3.87 -7.70
C LEU A 109 -14.55 -2.59 -8.52
N TRP A 110 -14.04 -1.47 -8.02
CA TRP A 110 -14.09 -0.21 -8.75
C TRP A 110 -13.25 -0.26 -10.04
N PHE A 111 -12.05 -0.86 -10.02
CA PHE A 111 -11.24 -1.03 -11.24
C PHE A 111 -11.95 -1.90 -12.27
N GLU A 112 -12.66 -2.96 -11.85
CA GLU A 112 -13.44 -3.77 -12.77
C GLU A 112 -14.58 -2.96 -13.41
N GLU A 113 -15.28 -2.11 -12.64
CA GLU A 113 -16.30 -1.18 -13.15
C GLU A 113 -15.72 -0.18 -14.17
N GLU A 114 -14.49 0.30 -13.95
CA GLU A 114 -13.76 1.18 -14.87
C GLU A 114 -13.21 0.43 -16.11
N GLY A 115 -13.55 -0.84 -16.25
CA GLY A 115 -13.25 -1.66 -17.45
C GLY A 115 -11.85 -2.26 -17.46
N PHE A 116 -11.21 -2.42 -16.29
CA PHE A 116 -9.99 -3.20 -16.19
C PHE A 116 -10.30 -4.70 -16.13
N ASP A 117 -9.38 -5.50 -16.69
CA ASP A 117 -9.28 -6.94 -16.46
C ASP A 117 -8.47 -7.16 -15.18
N VAL A 118 -9.17 -7.40 -14.07
CA VAL A 118 -8.57 -7.39 -12.74
C VAL A 118 -8.21 -8.80 -12.26
N SER A 119 -7.07 -8.90 -11.63
CA SER A 119 -6.65 -10.02 -10.79
C SER A 119 -6.22 -9.48 -9.43
N GLY A 120 -6.41 -10.23 -8.37
CA GLY A 120 -5.98 -9.81 -7.04
C GLY A 120 -5.41 -10.95 -6.24
N ILE A 121 -4.64 -10.61 -5.21
CA ILE A 121 -4.22 -11.53 -4.16
C ILE A 121 -4.55 -10.96 -2.78
N GLU A 122 -5.04 -11.82 -1.90
CA GLU A 122 -5.44 -11.49 -0.53
C GLU A 122 -5.28 -12.74 0.35
N PRO A 123 -4.64 -12.66 1.51
CA PRO A 123 -4.49 -13.82 2.39
C PRO A 123 -5.76 -14.18 3.18
N ASP A 124 -6.69 -13.25 3.42
CA ASP A 124 -7.93 -13.55 4.13
C ASP A 124 -8.97 -14.22 3.20
N GLY A 125 -9.17 -15.53 3.36
CA GLY A 125 -10.13 -16.32 2.57
C GLY A 125 -11.58 -15.83 2.67
N ARG A 126 -11.97 -15.16 3.77
CA ARG A 126 -13.31 -14.58 3.93
C ARG A 126 -13.48 -13.40 2.98
N ASN A 127 -12.51 -12.50 2.94
CA ASN A 127 -12.48 -11.39 2.00
C ASN A 127 -12.49 -11.91 0.56
N VAL A 128 -11.62 -12.88 0.25
CA VAL A 128 -11.55 -13.52 -1.08
C VAL A 128 -12.89 -14.11 -1.49
N SER A 129 -13.54 -14.85 -0.59
CA SER A 129 -14.85 -15.46 -0.86
C SER A 129 -15.92 -14.41 -1.16
N MET A 130 -15.99 -13.33 -0.37
CA MET A 130 -16.95 -12.25 -0.56
C MET A 130 -16.73 -11.48 -1.85
N ILE A 131 -15.47 -11.08 -2.12
CA ILE A 131 -15.11 -10.32 -3.32
C ILE A 131 -15.42 -11.12 -4.58
N ASN A 132 -15.05 -12.40 -4.63
CA ASN A 132 -15.28 -13.25 -5.79
C ASN A 132 -16.77 -13.52 -6.09
N LYS A 133 -17.68 -13.30 -5.12
CA LYS A 133 -19.14 -13.33 -5.38
C LYS A 133 -19.65 -12.09 -6.09
N VAL A 134 -18.95 -10.97 -5.96
CA VAL A 134 -19.35 -9.66 -6.50
C VAL A 134 -18.63 -9.37 -7.82
N LEU A 135 -17.35 -9.76 -7.98
CA LEU A 135 -16.60 -9.63 -9.23
C LEU A 135 -17.34 -10.37 -10.36
N LYS A 136 -17.45 -9.72 -11.51
CA LYS A 136 -18.14 -10.24 -12.70
C LYS A 136 -17.21 -11.01 -13.65
N ARG A 137 -15.95 -10.59 -13.73
CA ARG A 137 -14.95 -11.10 -14.69
C ARG A 137 -13.62 -11.37 -14.01
N GLY A 138 -13.23 -10.51 -13.06
CA GLY A 138 -12.00 -10.62 -12.32
C GLY A 138 -11.98 -11.77 -11.32
N LYS A 139 -10.81 -12.00 -10.72
CA LYS A 139 -10.64 -13.01 -9.69
C LYS A 139 -9.60 -12.60 -8.67
N VAL A 140 -9.89 -12.84 -7.41
CA VAL A 140 -8.95 -12.75 -6.29
C VAL A 140 -8.55 -14.15 -5.86
N ALA A 141 -7.25 -14.39 -5.74
CA ALA A 141 -6.69 -15.63 -5.21
C ALA A 141 -6.41 -15.50 -3.72
N GLU A 142 -6.77 -16.54 -2.96
CA GLU A 142 -6.41 -16.66 -1.54
C GLU A 142 -4.94 -17.07 -1.44
N THR A 143 -4.10 -16.08 -1.29
CA THR A 143 -2.65 -16.30 -1.13
C THR A 143 -1.96 -15.08 -0.53
N SER A 144 -0.90 -15.33 0.22
CA SER A 144 0.00 -14.27 0.67
C SER A 144 0.97 -13.86 -0.45
N VAL A 145 1.69 -12.77 -0.23
CA VAL A 145 2.74 -12.29 -1.16
C VAL A 145 3.87 -13.31 -1.31
N GLU A 146 4.19 -14.04 -0.26
CA GLU A 146 5.21 -15.11 -0.26
C GLU A 146 4.79 -16.28 -1.14
N GLY A 147 3.51 -16.70 -1.04
CA GLY A 147 2.91 -17.79 -1.80
C GLY A 147 2.58 -17.42 -3.25
N PHE A 148 2.49 -16.13 -3.58
CA PHE A 148 2.13 -15.71 -4.92
C PHE A 148 3.13 -16.19 -5.97
N SER A 149 2.61 -16.83 -7.02
CA SER A 149 3.36 -17.21 -8.22
C SER A 149 2.44 -17.12 -9.43
N SER A 150 2.91 -16.48 -10.50
CA SER A 150 2.13 -16.33 -11.73
C SER A 150 3.08 -16.05 -12.90
N ASP A 151 2.80 -16.67 -14.04
CA ASP A 151 3.45 -16.36 -15.33
C ASP A 151 2.76 -15.20 -16.06
N LYS A 152 1.62 -14.72 -15.56
CA LYS A 152 0.91 -13.59 -16.15
C LYS A 152 1.69 -12.29 -15.95
N VAL A 153 1.61 -11.42 -16.95
CA VAL A 153 2.16 -10.06 -16.91
C VAL A 153 1.04 -9.04 -17.04
N PHE A 154 1.18 -7.92 -16.31
CA PHE A 154 0.13 -6.93 -16.15
C PHE A 154 0.57 -5.56 -16.66
N ASP A 155 -0.39 -4.77 -17.16
CA ASP A 155 -0.18 -3.37 -17.51
C ASP A 155 -0.06 -2.50 -16.26
N VAL A 156 -0.77 -2.90 -15.20
CA VAL A 156 -0.78 -2.20 -13.92
C VAL A 156 -0.61 -3.22 -12.80
N ILE A 157 0.37 -2.98 -11.91
CA ILE A 157 0.43 -3.61 -10.60
C ILE A 157 0.07 -2.53 -9.59
N TRP A 158 -0.82 -2.85 -8.66
CA TRP A 158 -1.35 -1.93 -7.67
C TRP A 158 -1.12 -2.46 -6.26
N MET A 159 -0.51 -1.64 -5.40
CA MET A 159 -0.23 -1.98 -4.01
C MET A 159 -0.43 -0.74 -3.14
N SER A 160 -1.45 -0.76 -2.30
CA SER A 160 -1.78 0.36 -1.42
C SER A 160 -1.87 -0.12 0.02
N HIS A 161 -1.03 0.41 0.90
CA HIS A 161 -0.94 0.02 2.31
C HIS A 161 -0.71 -1.49 2.54
N VAL A 162 0.28 -2.04 1.85
CA VAL A 162 0.69 -3.46 1.97
C VAL A 162 2.18 -3.60 2.21
N LEU A 163 3.01 -2.79 1.54
CA LEU A 163 4.47 -2.94 1.57
C LEU A 163 5.05 -2.85 2.98
N GLU A 164 4.47 -1.99 3.81
CA GLU A 164 4.85 -1.77 5.21
C GLU A 164 4.61 -2.97 6.12
N HIS A 165 3.77 -3.91 5.71
CA HIS A 165 3.44 -5.14 6.47
C HIS A 165 4.29 -6.35 6.07
N LEU A 166 5.03 -6.29 4.96
CA LEU A 166 5.73 -7.45 4.43
C LEU A 166 6.98 -7.78 5.24
N ILE A 167 7.20 -9.04 5.56
CA ILE A 167 8.42 -9.51 6.25
C ILE A 167 9.66 -9.33 5.37
N GLU A 168 9.55 -9.60 4.07
CA GLU A 168 10.64 -9.51 3.09
C GLU A 168 10.29 -8.59 1.90
N PRO A 169 10.09 -7.28 2.10
CA PRO A 169 9.60 -6.37 1.06
C PRO A 169 10.53 -6.30 -0.15
N VAL A 170 11.85 -6.29 0.05
CA VAL A 170 12.84 -6.26 -1.04
C VAL A 170 12.75 -7.52 -1.91
N ARG A 171 12.61 -8.70 -1.28
CA ARG A 171 12.49 -9.97 -2.00
C ARG A 171 11.21 -10.01 -2.83
N PHE A 172 10.11 -9.57 -2.24
CA PHE A 172 8.82 -9.50 -2.94
C PHE A 172 8.87 -8.55 -4.13
N LEU A 173 9.37 -7.32 -3.94
CA LEU A 173 9.48 -6.34 -5.03
C LEU A 173 10.36 -6.83 -6.19
N LYS A 174 11.44 -7.56 -5.90
CA LYS A 174 12.27 -8.22 -6.94
C LYS A 174 11.48 -9.29 -7.70
N LYS A 175 10.70 -10.09 -7.00
CA LYS A 175 9.88 -11.18 -7.58
C LYS A 175 8.79 -10.62 -8.48
N ILE A 176 7.98 -9.69 -7.98
CA ILE A 176 6.81 -9.14 -8.68
C ILE A 176 7.18 -8.32 -9.92
N ARG A 177 8.42 -7.84 -10.01
CA ARG A 177 8.94 -7.13 -11.16
C ARG A 177 8.77 -7.92 -12.47
N ASN A 178 8.88 -9.25 -12.42
CA ASN A 178 8.71 -10.14 -13.57
C ASN A 178 7.27 -10.18 -14.08
N ASN A 179 6.30 -9.79 -13.26
CA ASN A 179 4.89 -9.73 -13.62
C ASN A 179 4.47 -8.36 -14.20
N LEU A 180 5.39 -7.40 -14.28
CA LEU A 180 5.12 -6.10 -14.86
C LEU A 180 5.52 -6.09 -16.35
N LYS A 181 4.57 -5.77 -17.24
CA LYS A 181 4.86 -5.59 -18.69
C LYS A 181 5.90 -4.49 -18.90
N LYS A 182 6.62 -4.55 -20.02
CA LYS A 182 7.66 -3.57 -20.41
C LYS A 182 7.19 -2.10 -20.33
N ASN A 183 5.95 -1.82 -20.72
CA ASN A 183 5.37 -0.47 -20.67
C ASN A 183 4.38 -0.31 -19.50
N GLY A 184 4.28 -1.30 -18.63
CA GLY A 184 3.41 -1.29 -17.48
C GLY A 184 3.90 -0.35 -16.39
N ILE A 185 3.02 -0.06 -15.44
CA ILE A 185 3.34 0.69 -14.23
C ILE A 185 3.10 -0.13 -12.98
N PHE A 186 3.92 0.10 -11.97
CA PHE A 186 3.69 -0.38 -10.62
C PHE A 186 3.44 0.81 -9.71
N PHE A 187 2.23 0.89 -9.16
CA PHE A 187 1.83 1.90 -8.18
C PHE A 187 1.97 1.35 -6.78
N ILE A 188 2.64 2.11 -5.91
CA ILE A 188 2.76 1.82 -4.47
C ILE A 188 2.33 3.05 -3.69
N GLU A 189 1.48 2.85 -2.67
CA GLU A 189 1.18 3.85 -1.63
C GLU A 189 1.50 3.26 -0.26
N VAL A 190 2.22 4.02 0.56
CA VAL A 190 2.53 3.70 1.96
C VAL A 190 2.34 4.94 2.83
N PRO A 191 2.21 4.80 4.16
CA PRO A 191 2.26 5.94 5.07
C PRO A 191 3.56 6.73 4.92
N ASN A 192 3.47 8.06 4.91
CA ASN A 192 4.64 8.92 4.87
C ASN A 192 5.19 9.16 6.27
N CYS A 193 6.21 8.43 6.65
CA CYS A 193 6.82 8.50 7.98
C CYS A 193 7.91 9.59 8.11
N GLU A 194 8.05 10.51 7.15
CA GLU A 194 8.73 11.80 7.35
C GLU A 194 7.80 12.84 8.01
N TYR A 195 6.50 12.62 8.00
CA TYR A 195 5.52 13.41 8.74
C TYR A 195 5.32 12.81 10.12
N GLU A 196 5.83 13.49 11.16
CA GLU A 196 5.89 12.96 12.54
C GLU A 196 4.55 12.39 13.06
N PRO A 197 3.39 13.05 12.88
CA PRO A 197 2.12 12.47 13.32
C PRO A 197 1.77 11.17 12.60
N MET A 198 2.26 10.97 11.38
CA MET A 198 2.05 9.72 10.65
C MET A 198 3.01 8.64 11.10
N LEU A 199 4.28 8.98 11.41
CA LEU A 199 5.23 8.06 12.01
C LEU A 199 4.70 7.51 13.34
N GLN A 200 4.24 8.37 14.23
CA GLN A 200 3.66 7.96 15.52
C GLN A 200 2.43 7.06 15.31
N SER A 201 1.51 7.46 14.43
CA SER A 201 0.34 6.64 14.11
C SER A 201 0.73 5.28 13.48
N SER A 202 1.76 5.25 12.66
CA SER A 202 2.27 4.03 12.03
C SER A 202 2.88 3.07 13.05
N ILE A 203 3.54 3.59 14.08
CA ILE A 203 4.17 2.80 15.15
C ILE A 203 3.12 2.30 16.16
N GLU A 204 2.25 3.20 16.64
CA GLU A 204 1.42 2.93 17.80
C GLU A 204 0.08 2.26 17.48
N LYS A 205 -0.45 2.48 16.27
CA LYS A 205 -1.83 2.10 15.92
C LYS A 205 -1.93 1.00 14.85
N ASN A 206 -0.83 0.70 14.16
CA ASN A 206 -0.85 -0.20 13.03
C ASN A 206 0.26 -1.26 13.14
N PRO A 207 0.01 -2.49 12.71
CA PRO A 207 0.99 -3.58 12.75
C PRO A 207 2.02 -3.44 11.61
N HIS A 208 2.64 -2.27 11.49
CA HIS A 208 3.63 -2.01 10.46
C HIS A 208 5.01 -2.51 10.88
N LEU A 209 5.68 -3.21 9.97
CA LEU A 209 7.05 -3.68 10.13
C LEU A 209 8.08 -2.67 9.64
N TYR A 210 7.68 -1.87 8.67
CA TYR A 210 8.52 -0.83 8.07
C TYR A 210 7.77 0.50 8.04
N HIS A 211 8.45 1.57 8.45
CA HIS A 211 7.89 2.92 8.43
C HIS A 211 8.69 3.73 7.41
N PHE A 212 8.13 3.82 6.22
CA PHE A 212 8.83 4.35 5.04
C PHE A 212 8.87 5.88 5.04
N THR A 213 10.07 6.40 4.83
CA THR A 213 10.28 7.78 4.37
C THR A 213 10.40 7.80 2.85
N LYS A 214 10.27 8.97 2.24
CA LYS A 214 10.49 9.12 0.79
C LYS A 214 11.88 8.65 0.39
N LYS A 215 12.91 9.03 1.17
CA LYS A 215 14.30 8.60 0.94
C LYS A 215 14.44 7.07 0.97
N ALA A 216 13.86 6.41 1.96
CA ALA A 216 13.95 4.96 2.10
C ALA A 216 13.24 4.23 0.95
N LEU A 217 12.03 4.63 0.61
CA LEU A 217 11.25 3.99 -0.45
C LEU A 217 11.92 4.17 -1.83
N THR A 218 12.36 5.39 -2.17
CA THR A 218 13.02 5.65 -3.46
C THR A 218 14.31 4.85 -3.58
N LYS A 219 15.15 4.84 -2.53
CA LYS A 219 16.37 4.02 -2.50
C LYS A 219 16.07 2.53 -2.70
N MET A 220 15.07 1.99 -1.99
CA MET A 220 14.68 0.57 -2.11
C MET A 220 14.35 0.20 -3.55
N VAL A 221 13.49 0.95 -4.21
CA VAL A 221 13.00 0.60 -5.54
C VAL A 221 14.07 0.80 -6.62
N GLU A 222 14.94 1.79 -6.48
CA GLU A 222 16.08 2.03 -7.40
C GLU A 222 17.11 0.91 -7.30
N GLU A 223 17.47 0.46 -6.09
CA GLU A 223 18.41 -0.66 -5.88
C GLU A 223 17.87 -2.00 -6.42
N ILE A 224 16.55 -2.16 -6.48
CA ILE A 224 15.91 -3.33 -7.12
C ILE A 224 15.97 -3.23 -8.66
N GLY A 225 16.18 -2.03 -9.21
CA GLY A 225 16.25 -1.76 -10.64
C GLY A 225 14.93 -1.30 -11.24
N TYR A 226 14.05 -0.71 -10.45
CA TYR A 226 12.91 0.04 -10.99
C TYR A 226 13.32 1.44 -11.38
N LYS A 227 12.68 1.96 -12.44
CA LYS A 227 12.74 3.39 -12.79
C LYS A 227 11.57 4.12 -12.12
N ILE A 228 11.88 5.13 -11.32
CA ILE A 228 10.86 6.02 -10.75
C ILE A 228 10.32 6.95 -11.83
N VAL A 229 9.03 6.89 -12.09
CA VAL A 229 8.33 7.78 -13.04
C VAL A 229 7.78 9.01 -12.32
N SER A 230 7.24 8.79 -11.14
CA SER A 230 6.72 9.87 -10.28
C SER A 230 6.77 9.44 -8.82
N CYS A 231 7.03 10.39 -7.93
CA CYS A 231 6.99 10.17 -6.50
C CYS A 231 6.46 11.45 -5.82
N GLY A 232 5.39 11.33 -5.04
CA GLY A 232 4.74 12.46 -4.41
C GLY A 232 4.20 12.14 -3.02
N ILE A 233 4.05 13.20 -2.22
CA ILE A 233 3.43 13.16 -0.90
C ILE A 233 2.05 13.81 -1.01
N PHE A 234 1.06 13.20 -0.35
CA PHE A 234 -0.33 13.64 -0.47
C PHE A 234 -0.98 13.81 0.90
N ARG A 235 -1.87 14.81 0.99
CA ARG A 235 -2.75 15.05 2.12
C ARG A 235 -4.21 15.18 1.65
N PRO A 236 -5.18 14.97 2.52
CA PRO A 236 -6.56 15.36 2.22
C PRO A 236 -6.65 16.87 1.92
N ALA A 237 -7.48 17.23 0.95
CA ALA A 237 -7.82 18.63 0.72
C ALA A 237 -8.56 19.22 1.92
N THR A 238 -8.31 20.48 2.22
CA THR A 238 -9.13 21.24 3.16
C THR A 238 -10.53 21.45 2.58
N LYS A 239 -11.49 21.84 3.42
CA LYS A 239 -12.87 22.13 2.97
C LYS A 239 -12.91 23.16 1.85
N SER A 240 -12.11 24.24 1.98
CA SER A 240 -12.04 25.31 0.99
C SER A 240 -11.42 24.84 -0.35
N GLU A 241 -10.34 24.06 -0.30
CA GLU A 241 -9.72 23.46 -1.49
C GLU A 241 -10.67 22.48 -2.19
N GLY A 242 -11.39 21.66 -1.42
CA GLY A 242 -12.40 20.74 -1.94
C GLY A 242 -13.56 21.47 -2.63
N MET A 243 -14.04 22.56 -2.03
CA MET A 243 -15.11 23.39 -2.60
C MET A 243 -14.64 24.08 -3.89
N ARG A 244 -13.44 24.65 -3.89
CA ARG A 244 -12.83 25.25 -5.09
C ARG A 244 -12.67 24.24 -6.22
N HIS A 245 -12.24 23.03 -5.90
CA HIS A 245 -12.11 21.96 -6.88
C HIS A 245 -13.45 21.56 -7.49
N LYS A 246 -14.50 21.46 -6.67
CA LYS A 246 -15.88 21.16 -7.11
C LYS A 246 -16.42 22.23 -8.06
N ILE A 247 -16.15 23.50 -7.77
CA ILE A 247 -16.61 24.64 -8.60
C ILE A 247 -15.86 24.71 -9.93
N LEU A 248 -14.53 24.53 -9.91
CA LEU A 248 -13.69 24.74 -11.09
C LEU A 248 -13.69 23.55 -12.08
N LYS A 249 -13.96 22.33 -11.62
CA LYS A 249 -13.82 21.11 -12.44
C LYS A 249 -15.13 20.38 -12.75
N ASN A 250 -16.26 20.92 -12.34
CA ASN A 250 -17.62 20.45 -12.68
C ASN A 250 -17.86 18.93 -12.60
N SER A 251 -17.05 18.19 -11.86
CA SER A 251 -17.14 16.73 -11.85
C SER A 251 -16.65 16.14 -10.53
N PHE A 252 -17.42 15.24 -10.02
CA PHE A 252 -17.24 14.33 -8.90
C PHE A 252 -17.43 14.90 -7.49
N PRO A 253 -18.23 14.20 -6.68
CA PRO A 253 -18.37 14.46 -5.25
C PRO A 253 -17.20 13.82 -4.49
N TYR A 254 -15.94 14.15 -4.80
CA TYR A 254 -14.82 13.68 -4.02
C TYR A 254 -13.91 14.82 -3.58
N TYR A 255 -13.36 14.67 -2.39
CA TYR A 255 -12.32 15.57 -1.92
C TYR A 255 -10.97 15.12 -2.48
N PRO A 256 -10.29 15.92 -3.29
CA PRO A 256 -9.02 15.52 -3.86
C PRO A 256 -7.96 15.33 -2.78
N ARG A 257 -7.00 14.47 -3.07
CA ARG A 257 -5.73 14.48 -2.36
C ARG A 257 -4.82 15.50 -3.03
N ILE A 258 -4.23 16.37 -2.24
CA ILE A 258 -3.37 17.46 -2.72
C ILE A 258 -1.92 17.06 -2.50
N MET A 259 -1.09 17.17 -3.54
CA MET A 259 0.35 16.98 -3.41
C MET A 259 0.94 18.09 -2.54
N THR A 260 1.83 17.73 -1.64
CA THR A 260 2.41 18.61 -0.63
C THR A 260 3.87 18.24 -0.34
N ASP A 261 4.49 18.89 0.63
CA ASP A 261 5.82 18.55 1.11
C ASP A 261 5.84 17.32 2.04
N VAL A 262 7.02 16.81 2.34
CA VAL A 262 7.23 15.57 3.12
C VAL A 262 6.82 15.70 4.59
N HIS A 263 6.73 16.91 5.12
CA HIS A 263 6.43 17.16 6.54
C HIS A 263 4.95 17.47 6.79
N SER A 264 4.10 17.44 5.77
CA SER A 264 2.68 17.80 5.90
C SER A 264 1.71 16.78 5.28
N GLY A 265 2.20 15.84 4.49
CA GLY A 265 1.37 14.83 3.83
C GLY A 265 1.41 13.47 4.51
N ARG A 266 0.28 12.77 4.47
CA ARG A 266 0.08 11.49 5.13
C ARG A 266 0.46 10.29 4.26
N ASP A 267 0.28 10.43 2.94
CA ASP A 267 0.40 9.32 1.99
C ASP A 267 1.61 9.57 1.08
N LEU A 268 2.50 8.60 0.99
CA LEU A 268 3.64 8.58 0.06
C LEU A 268 3.28 7.67 -1.11
N ARG A 269 3.21 8.25 -2.32
CA ARG A 269 2.89 7.54 -3.56
C ARG A 269 4.08 7.51 -4.49
N ILE A 270 4.31 6.36 -5.09
CA ILE A 270 5.35 6.19 -6.10
C ILE A 270 4.81 5.40 -7.29
N ILE A 271 5.22 5.80 -8.48
CA ILE A 271 4.91 5.13 -9.75
C ILE A 271 6.22 4.67 -10.36
N LEU A 272 6.29 3.38 -10.64
CA LEU A 272 7.48 2.68 -11.11
C LEU A 272 7.25 2.10 -12.50
N LYS A 273 8.33 1.95 -13.26
CA LYS A 273 8.42 1.13 -14.47
C LYS A 273 9.60 0.18 -14.38
N ASN A 274 9.57 -0.89 -15.18
CA ASN A 274 10.78 -1.67 -15.42
C ASN A 274 11.82 -0.80 -16.14
N SER A 275 13.08 -0.86 -15.66
CA SER A 275 14.21 -0.22 -16.33
C SER A 275 14.61 -0.98 -17.59
#